data_f9513a7d95af601cd42c101ac56b5532
#
_entry.id   f9513a7d95af601cd42c101ac56b5532
#
_cell.length_a   1.000
_cell.length_b   1.000
_cell.length_c   1.000
_cell.angle_alpha   90.00
_cell.angle_beta   90.00
_cell.angle_gamma   90.00
#
_symmetry.space_group_name_H-M   'P 1'
#
loop_
_entity.id
_entity.type
_entity.pdbx_description
1 polymer ?
#
loop_
_entity_poly.entity_id
_entity_poly.type
_entity_poly.pdbx_seq_one_letter_code
_entity_poly.pdbx_strand_id
1 'polypeptide(L)'
;MKIIELIMMEDEKRAGEDTISLVYDPAIEENFVALSKQQEGRVALSSEYMRMTLSDADKRIVTGAALVPNKPIYRNDGGDEYYIYFSKDTTRKASESFLKNGYQRSTNLEHEEGDRLKGVSVVESWIIEDEVNDKSRFYKMNLPVGTWMVSMKIDNDEVWKEYIKEGKVRGFSIEGWFVDKMKTKTKTEQARLK
;
A
#
# COMPACT_ATOMS: atom_id res chain seq x y z
N MET A 1 -7.33 12.93 21.38
CA MET A 1 -7.67 11.96 20.33
C MET A 1 -6.81 10.72 20.51
N LYS A 2 -7.39 9.53 20.42
CA LYS A 2 -6.68 8.26 20.68
C LYS A 2 -5.79 7.91 19.49
N ILE A 3 -4.57 7.40 19.75
CA ILE A 3 -3.64 6.90 18.73
C ILE A 3 -3.34 5.43 19.04
N ILE A 4 -3.51 4.56 18.06
CA ILE A 4 -3.45 3.10 18.20
C ILE A 4 -2.35 2.54 17.29
N GLU A 5 -1.37 1.83 17.85
CA GLU A 5 -0.43 1.03 17.08
C GLU A 5 -1.10 -0.29 16.70
N LEU A 6 -1.17 -0.56 15.42
CA LEU A 6 -1.60 -1.86 14.91
C LEU A 6 -0.41 -2.79 14.70
N ILE A 7 -0.57 -4.05 15.10
CA ILE A 7 0.44 -5.11 14.93
C ILE A 7 -0.18 -6.36 14.30
N MET A 8 0.66 -7.19 13.70
CA MET A 8 0.28 -8.53 13.27
C MET A 8 0.37 -9.50 14.45
N MET A 9 -0.59 -10.44 14.54
CA MET A 9 -0.49 -11.58 15.44
C MET A 9 0.23 -12.73 14.74
N GLU A 10 1.33 -13.22 15.30
CA GLU A 10 2.18 -14.24 14.67
C GLU A 10 1.47 -15.63 14.56
N ASP A 11 0.48 -15.89 15.42
CA ASP A 11 -0.19 -17.19 15.52
C ASP A 11 -1.50 -17.32 14.71
N GLU A 12 -1.94 -16.27 14.02
CA GLU A 12 -3.17 -16.33 13.23
C GLU A 12 -2.87 -16.62 11.76
N LYS A 13 -3.48 -17.70 11.22
CA LYS A 13 -3.33 -18.11 9.80
C LYS A 13 -3.74 -17.03 8.78
N ARG A 14 -4.35 -15.92 9.22
CA ARG A 14 -4.80 -14.79 8.42
C ARG A 14 -4.25 -13.44 8.93
N ALA A 15 -3.17 -13.44 9.70
CA ALA A 15 -2.60 -12.20 10.20
C ALA A 15 -1.85 -11.43 9.10
N GLY A 16 -2.02 -10.12 9.10
CA GLY A 16 -1.34 -9.19 8.19
C GLY A 16 -2.14 -8.82 6.95
N GLU A 17 -1.44 -8.34 5.96
CA GLU A 17 -1.95 -7.84 4.70
C GLU A 17 -2.37 -8.99 3.78
N ASP A 18 -3.57 -8.93 3.21
CA ASP A 18 -4.07 -9.92 2.24
C ASP A 18 -4.50 -9.32 0.90
N THR A 19 -4.70 -8.01 0.83
CA THR A 19 -5.14 -7.33 -0.38
C THR A 19 -4.51 -5.93 -0.49
N ILE A 20 -4.08 -5.55 -1.70
CA ILE A 20 -3.69 -4.18 -2.03
C ILE A 20 -4.68 -3.63 -3.04
N SER A 21 -5.44 -2.61 -2.63
CA SER A 21 -6.47 -1.96 -3.44
C SER A 21 -5.91 -0.79 -4.24
N LEU A 22 -6.42 -0.61 -5.45
CA LEU A 22 -6.26 0.63 -6.22
C LEU A 22 -7.36 1.61 -5.78
N VAL A 23 -6.99 2.78 -5.28
CA VAL A 23 -7.95 3.73 -4.69
C VAL A 23 -7.82 5.15 -5.23
N TYR A 24 -8.93 5.89 -5.20
CA TYR A 24 -8.96 7.31 -5.57
C TYR A 24 -8.20 8.15 -4.54
N ASP A 25 -8.46 7.92 -3.25
CA ASP A 25 -7.88 8.67 -2.14
C ASP A 25 -7.16 7.69 -1.16
N PRO A 26 -5.85 7.49 -1.34
CA PRO A 26 -5.10 6.58 -0.49
C PRO A 26 -5.07 7.08 0.96
N ALA A 27 -5.39 6.21 1.91
CA ALA A 27 -5.42 6.54 3.34
C ALA A 27 -4.06 7.00 3.90
N ILE A 28 -2.97 6.62 3.25
CA ILE A 28 -1.61 7.08 3.57
C ILE A 28 -1.25 8.40 2.86
N GLU A 29 -2.16 9.01 2.10
CA GLU A 29 -1.97 10.27 1.36
C GLU A 29 -0.74 10.29 0.43
N GLU A 30 -0.34 9.13 -0.08
CA GLU A 30 0.78 8.97 -1.01
C GLU A 30 0.29 8.44 -2.35
N ASN A 31 0.59 9.18 -3.42
CA ASN A 31 0.22 8.78 -4.76
C ASN A 31 1.28 7.85 -5.37
N PHE A 32 0.85 6.93 -6.23
CA PHE A 32 1.76 6.16 -7.06
C PHE A 32 2.17 6.92 -8.34
N VAL A 33 3.21 6.44 -9.01
CA VAL A 33 3.60 6.90 -10.35
C VAL A 33 3.36 5.80 -11.37
N ALA A 34 2.86 6.19 -12.55
CA ALA A 34 2.75 5.28 -13.68
C ALA A 34 4.04 5.31 -14.51
N LEU A 35 4.61 4.14 -14.78
CA LEU A 35 5.87 4.00 -15.51
C LEU A 35 5.61 3.87 -17.01
N SER A 36 6.27 4.71 -17.82
CA SER A 36 6.27 4.63 -19.28
C SER A 36 7.66 4.28 -19.81
N LYS A 37 7.73 3.74 -21.05
CA LYS A 37 8.99 3.41 -21.71
C LYS A 37 9.82 4.65 -22.09
N GLN A 38 9.21 5.83 -22.17
CA GLN A 38 9.87 7.06 -22.61
C GLN A 38 10.47 7.90 -21.47
N GLN A 39 10.32 7.45 -20.22
CA GLN A 39 10.79 8.22 -19.05
C GLN A 39 12.05 7.65 -18.43
N GLU A 40 13.14 7.58 -19.16
CA GLU A 40 14.46 7.57 -18.53
C GLU A 40 14.74 8.97 -17.99
N GLY A 41 14.48 9.18 -16.68
CA GLY A 41 14.93 10.34 -15.93
C GLY A 41 13.91 11.46 -15.64
N ARG A 42 12.63 11.36 -16.01
CA ARG A 42 11.59 12.34 -15.63
C ARG A 42 10.36 11.69 -15.05
N VAL A 43 10.16 11.85 -13.77
CA VAL A 43 8.93 11.49 -13.07
C VAL A 43 8.28 12.77 -12.55
N ALA A 44 7.01 13.00 -12.90
CA ALA A 44 6.25 14.12 -12.39
C ALA A 44 5.08 13.62 -11.55
N LEU A 45 4.89 14.31 -10.43
CA LEU A 45 3.95 13.96 -9.37
C LEU A 45 2.60 14.70 -9.47
N SER A 46 2.18 15.18 -10.66
CA SER A 46 0.88 15.82 -10.82
C SER A 46 -0.03 15.03 -11.75
N SER A 47 -1.33 15.03 -11.45
CA SER A 47 -2.38 14.42 -12.28
C SER A 47 -2.39 14.94 -13.73
N GLU A 48 -1.94 16.16 -13.94
CA GLU A 48 -1.82 16.80 -15.25
C GLU A 48 -0.68 16.17 -16.08
N TYR A 49 0.38 15.71 -15.43
CA TYR A 49 1.54 15.09 -16.07
C TYR A 49 1.29 13.61 -16.44
N MET A 50 0.44 12.91 -15.70
CA MET A 50 0.02 11.54 -16.07
C MET A 50 -0.74 11.53 -17.40
N ARG A 51 -1.57 12.56 -17.69
CA ARG A 51 -2.31 12.67 -18.94
C ARG A 51 -1.42 12.87 -20.17
N MET A 52 -0.26 13.50 -20.02
CA MET A 52 0.58 13.90 -21.16
C MET A 52 1.63 12.85 -21.58
N THR A 53 1.88 11.83 -20.78
CA THR A 53 3.04 10.94 -20.97
C THR A 53 2.70 9.47 -21.25
N LEU A 54 1.42 9.10 -21.18
CA LEU A 54 0.98 7.71 -21.37
C LEU A 54 0.70 7.44 -22.86
N SER A 55 1.66 6.82 -23.53
CA SER A 55 1.50 6.30 -24.91
C SER A 55 1.06 4.82 -24.90
N ASP A 56 0.64 4.29 -26.06
CA ASP A 56 0.28 2.86 -26.18
C ASP A 56 1.46 1.91 -25.92
N ALA A 57 2.70 2.44 -25.86
CA ALA A 57 3.92 1.70 -25.53
C ALA A 57 4.25 1.69 -24.03
N ASP A 58 3.34 2.10 -23.17
CA ASP A 58 3.54 2.16 -21.72
C ASP A 58 3.89 0.81 -21.11
N LYS A 59 4.74 0.80 -20.09
CA LYS A 59 5.06 -0.41 -19.32
C LYS A 59 3.85 -0.98 -18.60
N ARG A 60 2.79 -0.18 -18.41
CA ARG A 60 1.61 -0.50 -17.63
C ARG A 60 1.97 -0.96 -16.21
N ILE A 61 2.86 -0.21 -15.58
CA ILE A 61 3.28 -0.41 -14.20
C ILE A 61 3.00 0.87 -13.43
N VAL A 62 2.39 0.72 -12.27
CA VAL A 62 2.23 1.77 -11.28
C VAL A 62 3.08 1.44 -10.07
N THR A 63 3.82 2.41 -9.55
CA THR A 63 4.75 2.23 -8.42
C THR A 63 4.46 3.25 -7.33
N GLY A 64 4.35 2.80 -6.08
CA GLY A 64 4.07 3.67 -4.95
C GLY A 64 4.23 2.97 -3.61
N ALA A 65 3.96 3.70 -2.54
CA ALA A 65 3.92 3.16 -1.19
C ALA A 65 2.62 2.37 -0.96
N ALA A 66 2.74 1.16 -0.46
CA ALA A 66 1.62 0.39 0.09
C ALA A 66 1.38 0.76 1.55
N LEU A 67 2.46 0.98 2.33
CA LEU A 67 2.37 1.35 3.74
C LEU A 67 3.56 2.22 4.15
N VAL A 68 3.28 3.36 4.81
CA VAL A 68 4.29 4.26 5.37
C VAL A 68 4.34 4.07 6.88
N PRO A 69 5.50 3.72 7.47
CA PRO A 69 5.61 3.49 8.89
C PRO A 69 5.44 4.77 9.70
N ASN A 70 4.82 4.64 10.86
CA ASN A 70 4.57 5.71 11.83
C ASN A 70 3.75 6.91 11.30
N LYS A 71 3.17 6.80 10.10
CA LYS A 71 2.24 7.80 9.57
C LYS A 71 0.86 7.57 10.19
N PRO A 72 0.28 8.57 10.89
CA PRO A 72 -1.06 8.45 11.44
C PRO A 72 -2.11 8.40 10.33
N ILE A 73 -2.99 7.42 10.38
CA ILE A 73 -4.11 7.23 9.47
C ILE A 73 -5.39 7.47 10.25
N TYR A 74 -6.17 8.46 9.84
CA TYR A 74 -7.44 8.78 10.48
C TYR A 74 -8.47 7.67 10.29
N ARG A 75 -9.24 7.41 11.35
CA ARG A 75 -10.37 6.49 11.36
C ARG A 75 -11.53 7.09 12.12
N ASN A 76 -12.73 6.83 11.62
CA ASN A 76 -13.99 7.15 12.29
C ASN A 76 -14.87 5.90 12.26
N ASP A 77 -15.17 5.36 13.43
CA ASP A 77 -16.00 4.18 13.59
C ASP A 77 -17.23 4.55 14.41
N GLY A 78 -18.34 4.81 13.72
CA GLY A 78 -19.61 5.15 14.35
C GLY A 78 -19.61 6.44 15.20
N GLY A 79 -18.69 7.38 14.91
CA GLY A 79 -18.53 8.63 15.68
C GLY A 79 -17.33 8.64 16.61
N ASP A 80 -16.72 7.49 16.86
CA ASP A 80 -15.44 7.41 17.59
C ASP A 80 -14.28 7.72 16.64
N GLU A 81 -13.68 8.89 16.81
CA GLU A 81 -12.55 9.36 16.03
C GLU A 81 -11.22 8.97 16.67
N TYR A 82 -10.33 8.35 15.89
CA TYR A 82 -9.00 7.96 16.33
C TYR A 82 -8.03 7.89 15.17
N TYR A 83 -6.72 7.79 15.51
CA TYR A 83 -5.68 7.50 14.52
C TYR A 83 -5.13 6.09 14.75
N ILE A 84 -4.79 5.43 13.66
CA ILE A 84 -3.99 4.20 13.67
C ILE A 84 -2.64 4.47 13.02
N TYR A 85 -1.63 3.70 13.37
CA TYR A 85 -0.35 3.67 12.67
C TYR A 85 0.28 2.28 12.73
N PHE A 86 1.25 2.05 11.87
CA PHE A 86 2.04 0.82 11.81
C PHE A 86 3.49 1.17 12.08
N SER A 87 4.17 0.40 12.94
CA SER A 87 5.61 0.57 13.16
C SER A 87 6.42 0.02 11.97
N LYS A 88 7.71 0.37 11.88
CA LYS A 88 8.62 -0.19 10.85
C LYS A 88 8.65 -1.72 10.87
N ASP A 89 8.65 -2.33 12.06
CA ASP A 89 8.62 -3.78 12.23
C ASP A 89 7.33 -4.40 11.69
N THR A 90 6.17 -3.81 12.02
CA THR A 90 4.87 -4.26 11.51
C THR A 90 4.78 -4.12 10.00
N THR A 91 5.26 -2.98 9.45
CA THR A 91 5.27 -2.74 8.00
C THR A 91 6.11 -3.79 7.27
N ARG A 92 7.30 -4.14 7.78
CA ARG A 92 8.14 -5.19 7.24
C ARG A 92 7.47 -6.57 7.29
N LYS A 93 6.94 -6.95 8.45
CA LYS A 93 6.22 -8.22 8.62
C LYS A 93 5.02 -8.34 7.69
N ALA A 94 4.27 -7.26 7.50
CA ALA A 94 3.13 -7.22 6.58
C ALA A 94 3.58 -7.47 5.13
N SER A 95 4.65 -6.80 4.66
CA SER A 95 5.19 -6.99 3.32
C SER A 95 5.70 -8.42 3.08
N GLU A 96 6.37 -9.01 4.05
CA GLU A 96 6.87 -10.39 3.97
C GLU A 96 5.72 -11.40 3.98
N SER A 97 4.71 -11.20 4.83
CA SER A 97 3.52 -12.05 4.92
C SER A 97 2.74 -12.05 3.61
N PHE A 98 2.52 -10.88 3.03
CA PHE A 98 1.85 -10.72 1.73
C PHE A 98 2.50 -11.56 0.63
N LEU A 99 3.84 -11.51 0.52
CA LEU A 99 4.57 -12.30 -0.46
C LEU A 99 4.58 -13.80 -0.15
N LYS A 100 4.83 -14.18 1.11
CA LYS A 100 4.88 -15.58 1.55
C LYS A 100 3.55 -16.31 1.33
N ASN A 101 2.44 -15.60 1.49
CA ASN A 101 1.09 -16.15 1.33
C ASN A 101 0.59 -16.14 -0.13
N GLY A 102 1.37 -15.61 -1.08
CA GLY A 102 1.00 -15.62 -2.48
C GLY A 102 -0.07 -14.60 -2.88
N TYR A 103 -0.21 -13.49 -2.12
CA TYR A 103 -1.26 -12.48 -2.33
C TYR A 103 -0.96 -11.46 -3.44
N GLN A 104 0.09 -11.66 -4.26
CA GLN A 104 0.51 -10.74 -5.32
C GLN A 104 -0.59 -10.46 -6.37
N ARG A 105 -1.63 -11.30 -6.44
CA ARG A 105 -2.78 -11.13 -7.31
C ARG A 105 -4.08 -10.81 -6.56
N SER A 106 -3.97 -10.54 -5.26
CA SER A 106 -5.10 -10.13 -4.42
C SER A 106 -5.22 -8.62 -4.49
N THR A 107 -5.95 -8.14 -5.48
CA THR A 107 -6.17 -6.71 -5.74
C THR A 107 -7.62 -6.46 -6.08
N ASN A 108 -8.16 -5.30 -5.66
CA ASN A 108 -9.49 -4.82 -6.01
C ASN A 108 -9.47 -3.32 -6.30
N LEU A 109 -10.63 -2.74 -6.63
CA LEU A 109 -10.84 -1.31 -6.71
C LEU A 109 -11.64 -0.88 -5.48
N GLU A 110 -11.24 0.23 -4.85
CA GLU A 110 -11.99 0.91 -3.77
C GLU A 110 -12.47 -0.01 -2.64
N HIS A 111 -11.72 -1.07 -2.33
CA HIS A 111 -12.11 -2.05 -1.30
C HIS A 111 -13.43 -2.81 -1.61
N GLU A 112 -13.82 -2.90 -2.88
CA GLU A 112 -15.00 -3.66 -3.26
C GLU A 112 -14.83 -5.14 -2.94
N GLU A 113 -15.67 -5.64 -2.00
CA GLU A 113 -15.65 -7.03 -1.60
C GLU A 113 -16.16 -7.93 -2.75
N GLY A 114 -15.39 -8.98 -3.04
CA GLY A 114 -15.80 -10.06 -3.94
C GLY A 114 -15.18 -10.03 -5.34
N ASP A 115 -14.75 -8.89 -5.86
CA ASP A 115 -14.18 -8.79 -7.21
C ASP A 115 -12.68 -8.51 -7.20
N ARG A 116 -11.89 -9.61 -7.18
CA ARG A 116 -10.46 -9.50 -7.45
C ARG A 116 -10.24 -9.14 -8.91
N LEU A 117 -9.47 -8.07 -9.14
CA LEU A 117 -9.11 -7.62 -10.48
C LEU A 117 -8.27 -8.67 -11.22
N LYS A 118 -8.80 -9.18 -12.33
CA LYS A 118 -8.02 -10.05 -13.22
C LYS A 118 -7.03 -9.21 -14.03
N GLY A 119 -5.83 -9.73 -14.26
CA GLY A 119 -4.79 -9.04 -15.02
C GLY A 119 -4.14 -7.88 -14.26
N VAL A 120 -4.22 -7.88 -12.93
CA VAL A 120 -3.50 -6.94 -12.05
C VAL A 120 -2.66 -7.76 -11.09
N SER A 121 -1.38 -7.41 -10.94
CA SER A 121 -0.46 -8.18 -10.11
C SER A 121 0.66 -7.32 -9.56
N VAL A 122 1.02 -7.51 -8.29
CA VAL A 122 2.25 -6.97 -7.70
C VAL A 122 3.44 -7.73 -8.31
N VAL A 123 4.34 -6.99 -8.96
CA VAL A 123 5.53 -7.54 -9.65
C VAL A 123 6.84 -7.16 -8.98
N GLU A 124 6.81 -6.17 -8.10
CA GLU A 124 7.92 -5.80 -7.22
C GLU A 124 7.38 -5.42 -5.85
N SER A 125 8.13 -5.76 -4.81
CA SER A 125 7.85 -5.41 -3.42
C SER A 125 9.16 -5.24 -2.68
N TRP A 126 9.37 -4.10 -2.00
CA TRP A 126 10.59 -3.85 -1.22
C TRP A 126 10.32 -2.92 -0.06
N ILE A 127 11.23 -2.91 0.90
CA ILE A 127 11.26 -1.94 1.99
C ILE A 127 12.35 -0.91 1.71
N ILE A 128 12.07 0.37 1.87
CA ILE A 128 13.08 1.42 1.80
C ILE A 128 14.05 1.24 2.96
N GLU A 129 15.32 0.94 2.67
CA GLU A 129 16.39 0.77 3.67
C GLU A 129 17.30 2.00 3.77
N ASP A 130 17.38 2.79 2.69
CA ASP A 130 18.25 3.96 2.59
C ASP A 130 17.48 5.13 1.97
N GLU A 131 17.41 6.25 2.69
CA GLU A 131 16.69 7.44 2.22
C GLU A 131 17.36 8.14 1.02
N VAL A 132 18.63 7.87 0.75
CA VAL A 132 19.39 8.55 -0.30
C VAL A 132 19.46 7.73 -1.57
N ASN A 133 19.76 6.42 -1.44
CA ASN A 133 20.10 5.56 -2.57
C ASN A 133 18.96 4.62 -2.97
N ASP A 134 17.77 4.74 -2.34
CA ASP A 134 16.64 3.88 -2.66
C ASP A 134 16.04 4.21 -4.04
N LYS A 135 15.52 3.19 -4.71
CA LYS A 135 14.82 3.27 -5.99
C LYS A 135 13.66 4.28 -5.98
N SER A 136 12.99 4.49 -4.85
CA SER A 136 11.92 5.48 -4.69
C SER A 136 12.38 6.90 -5.01
N ARG A 137 13.66 7.22 -4.78
CA ARG A 137 14.25 8.53 -5.09
C ARG A 137 14.32 8.80 -6.59
N PHE A 138 14.53 7.76 -7.39
CA PHE A 138 14.46 7.88 -8.85
C PHE A 138 13.07 8.34 -9.29
N TYR A 139 12.02 7.94 -8.59
CA TYR A 139 10.65 8.39 -8.81
C TYR A 139 10.30 9.70 -8.07
N LYS A 140 11.28 10.37 -7.46
CA LYS A 140 11.11 11.60 -6.67
C LYS A 140 10.16 11.45 -5.46
N MET A 141 10.05 10.26 -4.92
CA MET A 141 9.27 9.99 -3.73
C MET A 141 10.12 10.21 -2.48
N ASN A 142 9.71 11.14 -1.63
CA ASN A 142 10.37 11.49 -0.37
C ASN A 142 9.77 10.70 0.79
N LEU A 143 10.01 9.38 0.82
CA LEU A 143 9.44 8.48 1.80
C LEU A 143 10.48 8.04 2.84
N PRO A 144 10.09 7.82 4.12
CA PRO A 144 11.01 7.43 5.17
C PRO A 144 11.48 5.98 5.04
N VAL A 145 12.62 5.68 5.65
CA VAL A 145 13.11 4.31 5.85
C VAL A 145 12.07 3.46 6.58
N GLY A 146 11.85 2.24 6.10
CA GLY A 146 10.84 1.31 6.58
C GLY A 146 9.53 1.37 5.79
N THR A 147 9.37 2.27 4.83
CA THR A 147 8.21 2.29 3.92
C THR A 147 8.19 1.03 3.06
N TRP A 148 7.03 0.40 2.98
CA TRP A 148 6.76 -0.70 2.06
C TRP A 148 6.33 -0.15 0.71
N MET A 149 7.15 -0.41 -0.30
CA MET A 149 6.94 -0.03 -1.69
C MET A 149 6.51 -1.22 -2.53
N VAL A 150 5.63 -0.98 -3.49
CA VAL A 150 5.22 -1.97 -4.48
C VAL A 150 5.21 -1.39 -5.89
N SER A 151 5.47 -2.26 -6.88
CA SER A 151 5.15 -1.98 -8.28
C SER A 151 4.10 -2.98 -8.73
N MET A 152 3.03 -2.49 -9.33
CA MET A 152 1.89 -3.29 -9.78
C MET A 152 1.77 -3.22 -11.29
N LYS A 153 1.76 -4.37 -11.95
CA LYS A 153 1.53 -4.53 -13.38
C LYS A 153 0.04 -4.58 -13.66
N ILE A 154 -0.41 -3.78 -14.63
CA ILE A 154 -1.82 -3.66 -15.02
C ILE A 154 -1.98 -4.17 -16.46
N ASP A 155 -2.20 -5.48 -16.63
CA ASP A 155 -2.48 -6.08 -17.93
C ASP A 155 -3.96 -5.94 -18.32
N ASN A 156 -4.83 -5.60 -17.36
CA ASN A 156 -6.24 -5.32 -17.58
C ASN A 156 -6.41 -3.99 -18.33
N ASP A 157 -6.94 -4.08 -19.55
CA ASP A 157 -7.11 -2.93 -20.46
C ASP A 157 -8.10 -1.90 -19.93
N GLU A 158 -9.20 -2.32 -19.31
CA GLU A 158 -10.23 -1.48 -18.73
C GLU A 158 -9.65 -0.70 -17.55
N VAL A 159 -9.03 -1.41 -16.59
CA VAL A 159 -8.40 -0.77 -15.42
C VAL A 159 -7.34 0.23 -15.87
N TRP A 160 -6.51 -0.14 -16.86
CA TRP A 160 -5.47 0.76 -17.35
C TRP A 160 -6.04 2.02 -18.00
N LYS A 161 -7.00 1.87 -18.92
CA LYS A 161 -7.57 2.99 -19.70
C LYS A 161 -8.48 3.89 -18.87
N GLU A 162 -9.39 3.28 -18.12
CA GLU A 162 -10.48 4.02 -17.46
C GLU A 162 -10.13 4.53 -16.07
N TYR A 163 -9.18 3.90 -15.38
CA TYR A 163 -8.82 4.27 -14.00
C TYR A 163 -7.42 4.86 -13.91
N ILE A 164 -6.40 4.24 -14.52
CA ILE A 164 -5.02 4.71 -14.41
C ILE A 164 -4.78 5.91 -15.33
N LYS A 165 -5.06 5.78 -16.64
CA LYS A 165 -4.83 6.88 -17.61
C LYS A 165 -5.67 8.12 -17.33
N GLU A 166 -6.89 7.94 -16.89
CA GLU A 166 -7.78 9.04 -16.51
C GLU A 166 -7.41 9.67 -15.14
N GLY A 167 -6.46 9.08 -14.42
CA GLY A 167 -6.04 9.56 -13.10
C GLY A 167 -7.15 9.47 -12.05
N LYS A 168 -8.10 8.57 -12.24
CA LYS A 168 -9.17 8.32 -11.27
C LYS A 168 -8.56 7.71 -10.01
N VAL A 169 -7.90 6.55 -10.11
CA VAL A 169 -7.15 5.99 -8.97
C VAL A 169 -5.75 6.61 -8.91
N ARG A 170 -5.29 6.91 -7.69
CA ARG A 170 -4.06 7.68 -7.46
C ARG A 170 -3.04 6.95 -6.58
N GLY A 171 -3.49 5.98 -5.78
CA GLY A 171 -2.62 5.31 -4.83
C GLY A 171 -3.07 3.91 -4.48
N PHE A 172 -2.37 3.35 -3.50
CA PHE A 172 -2.65 2.06 -2.93
C PHE A 172 -3.29 2.23 -1.55
N SER A 173 -4.17 1.32 -1.19
CA SER A 173 -4.64 1.10 0.17
C SER A 173 -4.52 -0.37 0.50
N ILE A 174 -4.25 -0.68 1.77
CA ILE A 174 -4.08 -2.05 2.24
C ILE A 174 -5.34 -2.55 2.95
N GLU A 175 -5.61 -3.83 2.80
CA GLU A 175 -6.61 -4.57 3.57
C GLU A 175 -5.94 -5.77 4.23
N GLY A 176 -6.26 -6.00 5.50
CA GLY A 176 -5.67 -7.12 6.22
C GLY A 176 -6.09 -7.17 7.68
N TRP A 177 -5.62 -8.20 8.37
CA TRP A 177 -5.96 -8.49 9.75
C TRP A 177 -4.86 -8.00 10.69
N PHE A 178 -5.16 -6.92 11.41
CA PHE A 178 -4.28 -6.31 12.40
C PHE A 178 -5.02 -6.16 13.73
N VAL A 179 -4.27 -6.12 14.82
CA VAL A 179 -4.79 -5.99 16.17
C VAL A 179 -4.17 -4.80 16.91
N ASP A 180 -4.93 -4.23 17.82
CA ASP A 180 -4.47 -3.17 18.73
C ASP A 180 -3.41 -3.75 19.69
N LYS A 181 -2.20 -3.23 19.63
CA LYS A 181 -1.06 -3.66 20.43
C LYS A 181 -1.34 -3.59 21.94
N MET A 182 -2.08 -2.59 22.39
CA MET A 182 -2.41 -2.44 23.82
C MET A 182 -3.39 -3.51 24.29
N LYS A 183 -4.39 -3.84 23.47
CA LYS A 183 -5.35 -4.92 23.79
C LYS A 183 -4.67 -6.29 23.85
N THR A 184 -3.67 -6.52 23.01
CA THR A 184 -2.92 -7.78 23.00
C THR A 184 -2.05 -7.94 24.24
N LYS A 185 -1.35 -6.88 24.70
CA LYS A 185 -0.58 -6.90 25.95
C LYS A 185 -1.43 -7.24 27.15
N THR A 186 -2.60 -6.61 27.27
CA THR A 186 -3.53 -6.86 28.39
C THR A 186 -4.00 -8.31 28.44
N LYS A 187 -4.32 -8.92 27.28
CA LYS A 187 -4.69 -10.36 27.21
C LYS A 187 -3.55 -11.28 27.66
N THR A 188 -2.31 -10.98 27.25
CA THR A 188 -1.13 -11.77 27.58
C THR A 188 -0.78 -11.67 29.07
N GLU A 189 -0.91 -10.49 29.67
CA GLU A 189 -0.72 -10.29 31.11
C GLU A 189 -1.76 -11.03 31.94
N GLN A 190 -3.03 -10.96 31.55
CA GLN A 190 -4.11 -11.70 32.21
C GLN A 190 -3.96 -13.22 32.08
N ALA A 191 -3.39 -13.73 30.98
CA ALA A 191 -3.10 -15.15 30.81
C ALA A 191 -1.92 -15.63 31.65
N ARG A 192 -0.97 -14.77 31.99
CA ARG A 192 0.17 -15.09 32.90
C ARG A 192 -0.18 -15.06 34.38
N LEU A 193 -1.31 -14.46 34.75
CA LEU A 193 -1.79 -14.37 36.13
C LEU A 193 -2.80 -15.49 36.49
N LYS A 194 -3.07 -16.42 35.58
CA LYS A 194 -3.82 -17.65 35.79
C LYS A 194 -2.89 -18.87 35.79
#